data_ff6d8d7249b6b11b7d8834110a957cd6
#
_entry.id   ff6d8d7249b6b11b7d8834110a957cd6
#
_cell.length_a   1.000
_cell.length_b   1.000
_cell.length_c   1.000
_cell.angle_alpha   90.00
_cell.angle_beta   90.00
_cell.angle_gamma   90.00
#
_symmetry.space_group_name_H-M   'P 1'
#
loop_
_entity.id
_entity.type
_entity.pdbx_description
1 polymer ?
#
loop_
_entity_poly.entity_id
_entity_poly.type
_entity_poly.pdbx_seq_one_letter_code
_entity_poly.pdbx_strand_id
1 'polypeptide(L)'
;MSLKIIHTADWHLGQTFFGYDRDEEHEAFLSWLIDILTLRQTDVLLIAGDVFDVANPSAAAQRRFFRFLREANRHNPQLQIVIIAGNHDSAARLEAPIPLLEELNTSIVGVVPRTDLCKIDFDSLLIPLYNKEGKREAICLAVPYLRQGDYPASKEGKDTYVEGVTRMYRQLYDYADSQRQPGEALLAMGHLHATGAELSEDDRSERTIMGGLESISVEAFNEDLAYTALGHIHKAQRVGGRESVRYAGSPLPMSFSEQHYHHQVVAFTLENGCLSDLEAVPIPLRTALHRIPAEPASPAEVLLSLSNLPLAEEGADRSLWPYLEVQVLLTEPDPGFRHRVEEALADKAVRLTSIIPSYPKKEGEEDSRPFSYTDLQKIAPLDMLRHTFTNRFGGDLPEELEKMFNDVMREVSL
;
A
#
# COMPACT_ATOMS: atom_id res chain seq x y z
N MET A 1 -13.55 -31.11 -1.87
CA MET A 1 -12.20 -30.83 -2.38
C MET A 1 -11.85 -29.42 -1.92
N SER A 2 -10.59 -29.12 -1.76
CA SER A 2 -10.15 -27.83 -1.19
C SER A 2 -9.36 -27.04 -2.23
N LEU A 3 -9.49 -25.72 -2.23
CA LEU A 3 -8.70 -24.77 -3.03
C LEU A 3 -7.85 -23.93 -2.09
N LYS A 4 -6.52 -24.04 -2.20
CA LYS A 4 -5.55 -23.34 -1.35
C LYS A 4 -5.15 -22.04 -2.00
N ILE A 5 -5.33 -20.93 -1.29
CA ILE A 5 -5.15 -19.59 -1.83
C ILE A 5 -4.18 -18.81 -0.95
N ILE A 6 -3.32 -18.01 -1.58
CA ILE A 6 -2.51 -16.98 -0.92
C ILE A 6 -2.91 -15.63 -1.48
N HIS A 7 -3.13 -14.66 -0.60
CA HIS A 7 -3.43 -13.27 -0.91
C HIS A 7 -2.26 -12.37 -0.46
N THR A 8 -1.79 -11.52 -1.35
CA THR A 8 -0.79 -10.47 -1.13
C THR A 8 -1.15 -9.21 -1.90
N ALA A 9 -0.58 -8.06 -1.54
CA ALA A 9 -0.83 -6.76 -2.18
C ALA A 9 0.36 -5.83 -1.97
N ASP A 10 0.34 -4.66 -2.59
CA ASP A 10 1.17 -3.50 -2.28
C ASP A 10 2.69 -3.81 -2.29
N TRP A 11 3.15 -4.45 -3.39
CA TRP A 11 4.54 -4.88 -3.54
C TRP A 11 5.50 -3.72 -3.79
N HIS A 12 5.03 -2.67 -4.46
CA HIS A 12 5.79 -1.48 -4.81
C HIS A 12 7.18 -1.78 -5.37
N LEU A 13 7.26 -2.71 -6.33
CA LEU A 13 8.52 -3.09 -6.95
C LEU A 13 9.20 -1.89 -7.61
N GLY A 14 10.46 -1.65 -7.23
CA GLY A 14 11.22 -0.49 -7.68
C GLY A 14 11.14 0.72 -6.75
N GLN A 15 10.46 0.60 -5.60
CA GLN A 15 10.50 1.61 -4.55
C GLN A 15 11.92 1.80 -4.04
N THR A 16 12.25 3.04 -3.69
CA THR A 16 13.45 3.38 -2.93
C THR A 16 13.08 3.83 -1.53
N PHE A 17 13.82 3.37 -0.52
CA PHE A 17 13.59 3.78 0.86
C PHE A 17 14.52 4.92 1.24
N PHE A 18 14.02 6.16 1.31
CA PHE A 18 14.82 7.37 1.54
C PHE A 18 16.03 7.50 0.59
N GLY A 19 15.85 7.12 -0.67
CA GLY A 19 16.90 7.15 -1.70
C GLY A 19 17.81 5.92 -1.75
N TYR A 20 17.66 4.98 -0.83
CA TYR A 20 18.33 3.68 -0.90
C TYR A 20 17.56 2.70 -1.78
N ASP A 21 18.28 2.00 -2.64
CA ASP A 21 17.73 0.91 -3.44
C ASP A 21 17.30 -0.26 -2.54
N ARG A 22 16.19 -0.91 -2.88
CA ARG A 22 15.61 -2.04 -2.15
C ARG A 22 15.58 -3.34 -2.97
N ASP A 23 16.36 -3.40 -4.02
CA ASP A 23 16.35 -4.54 -4.95
C ASP A 23 16.58 -5.88 -4.23
N GLU A 24 17.50 -5.92 -3.27
CA GLU A 24 17.80 -7.13 -2.47
C GLU A 24 16.63 -7.51 -1.54
N GLU A 25 15.90 -6.53 -1.00
CA GLU A 25 14.74 -6.79 -0.15
C GLU A 25 13.59 -7.35 -0.97
N HIS A 26 13.29 -6.75 -2.13
CA HIS A 26 12.28 -7.25 -3.06
C HIS A 26 12.62 -8.66 -3.58
N GLU A 27 13.89 -8.92 -3.93
CA GLU A 27 14.32 -10.25 -4.40
C GLU A 27 14.14 -11.30 -3.30
N ALA A 28 14.49 -10.96 -2.05
CA ALA A 28 14.32 -11.83 -0.90
C ALA A 28 12.84 -12.17 -0.65
N PHE A 29 11.97 -11.16 -0.70
CA PHE A 29 10.52 -11.35 -0.59
C PHE A 29 9.97 -12.26 -1.68
N LEU A 30 10.29 -11.99 -2.94
CA LEU A 30 9.77 -12.77 -4.07
C LEU A 30 10.29 -14.22 -4.05
N SER A 31 11.55 -14.42 -3.67
CA SER A 31 12.12 -15.76 -3.49
C SER A 31 11.39 -16.52 -2.38
N TRP A 32 11.22 -15.88 -1.22
CA TRP A 32 10.47 -16.46 -0.10
C TRP A 32 9.01 -16.79 -0.51
N LEU A 33 8.36 -15.91 -1.28
CA LEU A 33 6.99 -16.16 -1.74
C LEU A 33 6.91 -17.41 -2.63
N ILE A 34 7.86 -17.60 -3.55
CA ILE A 34 7.94 -18.82 -4.38
C ILE A 34 8.09 -20.07 -3.49
N ASP A 35 8.94 -20.00 -2.47
CA ASP A 35 9.14 -21.12 -1.54
C ASP A 35 7.85 -21.44 -0.77
N ILE A 36 7.12 -20.44 -0.28
CA ILE A 36 5.85 -20.61 0.43
C ILE A 36 4.75 -21.16 -0.49
N LEU A 37 4.64 -20.64 -1.71
CA LEU A 37 3.69 -21.15 -2.72
C LEU A 37 3.93 -22.64 -2.98
N THR A 38 5.18 -23.04 -3.10
CA THR A 38 5.59 -24.43 -3.32
C THR A 38 5.35 -25.31 -2.09
N LEU A 39 5.81 -24.86 -0.91
CA LEU A 39 5.69 -25.62 0.34
C LEU A 39 4.22 -25.88 0.71
N ARG A 40 3.36 -24.89 0.54
CA ARG A 40 1.93 -24.99 0.86
C ARG A 40 1.12 -25.67 -0.26
N GLN A 41 1.75 -25.95 -1.39
CA GLN A 41 1.06 -26.48 -2.57
C GLN A 41 -0.12 -25.60 -2.97
N THR A 42 0.11 -24.29 -3.05
CA THR A 42 -0.90 -23.27 -3.34
C THR A 42 -1.48 -23.47 -4.72
N ASP A 43 -2.79 -23.36 -4.85
CA ASP A 43 -3.51 -23.49 -6.14
C ASP A 43 -3.69 -22.11 -6.79
N VAL A 44 -3.88 -21.05 -5.96
CA VAL A 44 -4.14 -19.69 -6.44
C VAL A 44 -3.33 -18.65 -5.65
N LEU A 45 -2.72 -17.72 -6.37
CA LEU A 45 -2.12 -16.50 -5.82
C LEU A 45 -2.95 -15.29 -6.25
N LEU A 46 -3.46 -14.52 -5.29
CA LEU A 46 -4.15 -13.26 -5.51
C LEU A 46 -3.21 -12.10 -5.19
N ILE A 47 -2.98 -11.20 -6.16
CA ILE A 47 -2.17 -9.98 -6.01
C ILE A 47 -3.09 -8.78 -6.14
N ALA A 48 -3.44 -8.16 -5.02
CA ALA A 48 -4.48 -7.15 -4.94
C ALA A 48 -3.96 -5.72 -5.16
N GLY A 49 -3.23 -5.49 -6.26
CA GLY A 49 -2.81 -4.16 -6.73
C GLY A 49 -1.46 -3.68 -6.20
N ASP A 50 -1.04 -2.54 -6.71
CA ASP A 50 0.24 -1.86 -6.46
C ASP A 50 1.45 -2.80 -6.58
N VAL A 51 1.51 -3.45 -7.76
CA VAL A 51 2.64 -4.31 -8.13
C VAL A 51 3.90 -3.48 -8.26
N PHE A 52 3.80 -2.30 -8.88
CA PHE A 52 4.90 -1.36 -9.08
C PHE A 52 4.70 -0.08 -8.26
N ASP A 53 5.81 0.51 -7.81
CA ASP A 53 5.81 1.76 -7.04
C ASP A 53 5.34 2.97 -7.84
N VAL A 54 5.55 2.97 -9.15
CA VAL A 54 5.20 4.07 -10.03
C VAL A 54 4.62 3.58 -11.36
N ALA A 55 3.78 4.39 -11.99
CA ALA A 55 3.15 4.08 -13.28
C ALA A 55 4.15 3.86 -14.44
N ASN A 56 5.40 4.31 -14.31
CA ASN A 56 6.48 4.04 -15.26
C ASN A 56 7.64 3.32 -14.56
N PRO A 57 7.50 2.02 -14.24
CA PRO A 57 8.49 1.27 -13.51
C PRO A 57 9.77 1.09 -14.31
N SER A 58 10.90 1.02 -13.59
CA SER A 58 12.20 0.76 -14.19
C SER A 58 12.23 -0.61 -14.91
N ALA A 59 13.10 -0.75 -15.92
CA ALA A 59 13.29 -2.04 -16.58
C ALA A 59 13.79 -3.13 -15.61
N ALA A 60 14.45 -2.76 -14.51
CA ALA A 60 14.87 -3.69 -13.48
C ALA A 60 13.66 -4.23 -12.68
N ALA A 61 12.75 -3.34 -12.24
CA ALA A 61 11.54 -3.72 -11.54
C ALA A 61 10.64 -4.63 -12.41
N GLN A 62 10.45 -4.28 -13.69
CA GLN A 62 9.70 -5.10 -14.63
C GLN A 62 10.32 -6.48 -14.83
N ARG A 63 11.65 -6.56 -15.03
CA ARG A 63 12.36 -7.86 -15.17
C ARG A 63 12.22 -8.71 -13.92
N ARG A 64 12.23 -8.12 -12.73
CA ARG A 64 12.04 -8.82 -11.45
C ARG A 64 10.64 -9.43 -11.38
N PHE A 65 9.62 -8.64 -11.69
CA PHE A 65 8.23 -9.09 -11.70
C PHE A 65 8.02 -10.27 -12.68
N PHE A 66 8.43 -10.14 -13.94
CA PHE A 66 8.24 -11.20 -14.94
C PHE A 66 9.09 -12.43 -14.65
N ARG A 67 10.27 -12.26 -14.04
CA ARG A 67 11.06 -13.39 -13.54
C ARG A 67 10.31 -14.12 -12.44
N PHE A 68 9.73 -13.41 -11.49
CA PHE A 68 8.91 -14.01 -10.44
C PHE A 68 7.77 -14.86 -11.04
N LEU A 69 6.97 -14.32 -11.96
CA LEU A 69 5.86 -15.07 -12.59
C LEU A 69 6.36 -16.35 -13.27
N ARG A 70 7.45 -16.25 -14.02
CA ARG A 70 8.06 -17.41 -14.67
C ARG A 70 8.55 -18.46 -13.66
N GLU A 71 9.25 -18.05 -12.62
CA GLU A 71 9.79 -18.98 -11.61
C GLU A 71 8.66 -19.58 -10.77
N ALA A 72 7.63 -18.82 -10.41
CA ALA A 72 6.46 -19.33 -9.69
C ALA A 72 5.75 -20.42 -10.52
N ASN A 73 5.52 -20.19 -11.80
CA ASN A 73 4.95 -21.18 -12.71
C ASN A 73 5.88 -22.40 -12.87
N ARG A 74 7.20 -22.20 -12.99
CA ARG A 74 8.17 -23.30 -13.11
C ARG A 74 8.14 -24.25 -11.90
N HIS A 75 8.01 -23.69 -10.68
CA HIS A 75 7.99 -24.48 -9.43
C HIS A 75 6.60 -25.07 -9.16
N ASN A 76 5.54 -24.41 -9.62
CA ASN A 76 4.16 -24.87 -9.50
C ASN A 76 3.41 -24.62 -10.83
N PRO A 77 3.51 -25.54 -11.81
CA PRO A 77 2.92 -25.36 -13.14
C PRO A 77 1.38 -25.23 -13.18
N GLN A 78 0.70 -25.64 -12.11
CA GLN A 78 -0.75 -25.53 -11.99
C GLN A 78 -1.20 -24.30 -11.19
N LEU A 79 -0.26 -23.49 -10.68
CA LEU A 79 -0.57 -22.28 -9.96
C LEU A 79 -1.31 -21.30 -10.87
N GLN A 80 -2.48 -20.86 -10.44
CA GLN A 80 -3.19 -19.76 -11.05
C GLN A 80 -2.79 -18.46 -10.34
N ILE A 81 -2.51 -17.41 -11.10
CA ILE A 81 -2.17 -16.09 -10.54
C ILE A 81 -3.21 -15.11 -11.06
N VAL A 82 -3.89 -14.40 -10.13
CA VAL A 82 -4.83 -13.34 -10.45
C VAL A 82 -4.28 -12.01 -9.92
N ILE A 83 -4.14 -11.05 -10.81
CA ILE A 83 -3.55 -9.74 -10.51
C ILE A 83 -4.55 -8.66 -10.89
N ILE A 84 -4.80 -7.73 -10.00
CA ILE A 84 -5.51 -6.49 -10.33
C ILE A 84 -4.53 -5.31 -10.26
N ALA A 85 -4.78 -4.24 -11.01
CA ALA A 85 -4.00 -3.02 -10.90
C ALA A 85 -4.41 -2.21 -9.66
N GLY A 86 -3.42 -1.61 -8.98
CA GLY A 86 -3.61 -0.60 -7.96
C GLY A 86 -3.55 0.83 -8.50
N ASN A 87 -3.52 1.82 -7.62
CA ASN A 87 -3.46 3.24 -8.01
C ASN A 87 -2.07 3.69 -8.48
N HIS A 88 -1.01 3.01 -8.04
CA HIS A 88 0.37 3.27 -8.50
C HIS A 88 0.65 2.62 -9.86
N ASP A 89 -0.06 1.56 -10.22
CA ASP A 89 0.16 0.83 -11.45
C ASP A 89 -0.30 1.61 -12.69
N SER A 90 0.42 1.43 -13.79
CA SER A 90 -0.11 1.73 -15.11
C SER A 90 -0.85 0.51 -15.65
N ALA A 91 -2.17 0.55 -15.65
CA ALA A 91 -3.00 -0.54 -16.14
C ALA A 91 -2.58 -1.05 -17.53
N ALA A 92 -2.36 -0.14 -18.48
CA ALA A 92 -1.95 -0.51 -19.84
C ALA A 92 -0.58 -1.20 -19.90
N ARG A 93 0.36 -0.84 -19.00
CA ARG A 93 1.67 -1.50 -18.93
C ARG A 93 1.60 -2.85 -18.25
N LEU A 94 0.73 -2.97 -17.24
CA LEU A 94 0.51 -4.21 -16.52
C LEU A 94 -0.17 -5.24 -17.44
N GLU A 95 -1.11 -4.80 -18.29
CA GLU A 95 -1.83 -5.65 -19.25
C GLU A 95 -1.05 -5.95 -20.53
N ALA A 96 -0.09 -5.11 -20.92
CA ALA A 96 0.64 -5.27 -22.18
C ALA A 96 1.22 -6.70 -22.42
N PRO A 97 1.74 -7.42 -21.40
CA PRO A 97 2.28 -8.77 -21.59
C PRO A 97 1.22 -9.89 -21.52
N ILE A 98 -0.07 -9.61 -21.35
CA ILE A 98 -1.14 -10.62 -21.22
C ILE A 98 -1.01 -11.76 -22.24
N PRO A 99 -0.80 -11.49 -23.56
CA PRO A 99 -0.71 -12.57 -24.55
C PRO A 99 0.44 -13.57 -24.30
N LEU A 100 1.46 -13.17 -23.53
CA LEU A 100 2.58 -14.03 -23.13
C LEU A 100 2.33 -14.72 -21.78
N LEU A 101 1.47 -14.14 -20.94
CA LEU A 101 1.19 -14.61 -19.60
C LEU A 101 0.05 -15.63 -19.53
N GLU A 102 -0.79 -15.70 -20.55
CA GLU A 102 -1.87 -16.71 -20.66
C GLU A 102 -1.30 -18.13 -20.54
N GLU A 103 -0.13 -18.40 -21.15
CA GLU A 103 0.57 -19.68 -21.03
C GLU A 103 1.08 -19.99 -19.61
N LEU A 104 1.14 -18.97 -18.73
CA LEU A 104 1.57 -19.08 -17.34
C LEU A 104 0.40 -19.13 -16.35
N ASN A 105 -0.82 -19.44 -16.78
CA ASN A 105 -2.04 -19.41 -15.95
C ASN A 105 -2.19 -18.10 -15.16
N THR A 106 -1.78 -16.97 -15.75
CA THR A 106 -1.81 -15.66 -15.10
C THR A 106 -2.85 -14.77 -15.76
N SER A 107 -3.82 -14.32 -14.97
CA SER A 107 -4.86 -13.36 -15.36
C SER A 107 -4.54 -12.00 -14.77
N ILE A 108 -4.56 -10.95 -15.60
CA ILE A 108 -4.35 -9.56 -15.17
C ILE A 108 -5.56 -8.73 -15.56
N VAL A 109 -6.08 -7.97 -14.59
CA VAL A 109 -7.15 -6.98 -14.80
C VAL A 109 -6.62 -5.61 -14.38
N GLY A 110 -6.21 -4.83 -15.35
CA GLY A 110 -5.66 -3.50 -15.13
C GLY A 110 -6.70 -2.39 -15.21
N VAL A 111 -7.63 -2.51 -16.14
CA VAL A 111 -8.76 -1.59 -16.33
C VAL A 111 -10.09 -2.32 -16.24
N VAL A 112 -11.16 -1.59 -15.97
CA VAL A 112 -12.52 -2.14 -16.09
C VAL A 112 -12.83 -2.30 -17.57
N PRO A 113 -12.98 -3.54 -18.07
CA PRO A 113 -13.20 -3.80 -19.49
C PRO A 113 -14.59 -3.32 -19.93
N ARG A 114 -14.70 -2.92 -21.20
CA ARG A 114 -15.94 -2.42 -21.77
C ARG A 114 -16.24 -3.11 -23.07
N THR A 115 -17.52 -3.39 -23.28
CA THR A 115 -18.04 -3.87 -24.57
C THR A 115 -17.99 -2.77 -25.65
N ASP A 116 -18.19 -3.15 -26.91
CA ASP A 116 -18.30 -2.20 -28.04
C ASP A 116 -19.39 -1.14 -27.85
N LEU A 117 -20.37 -1.41 -26.99
CA LEU A 117 -21.43 -0.46 -26.61
C LEU A 117 -21.07 0.40 -25.40
N CYS A 118 -19.80 0.47 -25.01
CA CYS A 118 -19.28 1.20 -23.85
C CYS A 118 -19.91 0.78 -22.49
N LYS A 119 -20.54 -0.38 -22.42
CA LYS A 119 -21.01 -0.96 -21.16
C LYS A 119 -19.88 -1.73 -20.49
N ILE A 120 -19.91 -1.84 -19.16
CA ILE A 120 -18.97 -2.67 -18.44
C ILE A 120 -19.15 -4.12 -18.86
N ASP A 121 -18.05 -4.77 -19.20
CA ASP A 121 -18.00 -6.19 -19.51
C ASP A 121 -17.73 -6.97 -18.22
N PHE A 122 -18.79 -7.42 -17.57
CA PHE A 122 -18.68 -8.17 -16.32
C PHE A 122 -18.07 -9.55 -16.51
N ASP A 123 -18.23 -10.18 -17.67
CA ASP A 123 -17.64 -11.51 -17.94
C ASP A 123 -16.11 -11.46 -17.80
N SER A 124 -15.48 -10.42 -18.34
CA SER A 124 -14.03 -10.25 -18.29
C SER A 124 -13.49 -9.91 -16.88
N LEU A 125 -14.36 -9.60 -15.91
CA LEU A 125 -14.01 -9.39 -14.50
C LEU A 125 -14.18 -10.67 -13.66
N LEU A 126 -14.76 -11.74 -14.24
CA LEU A 126 -14.96 -13.01 -13.55
C LEU A 126 -13.86 -13.99 -13.93
N ILE A 127 -12.94 -14.23 -13.01
CA ILE A 127 -11.84 -15.17 -13.21
C ILE A 127 -12.21 -16.52 -12.57
N PRO A 128 -12.41 -17.57 -13.37
CA PRO A 128 -12.68 -18.90 -12.83
C PRO A 128 -11.44 -19.48 -12.17
N LEU A 129 -11.61 -20.03 -10.96
CA LEU A 129 -10.53 -20.67 -10.20
C LEU A 129 -10.74 -22.18 -10.15
N TYR A 130 -9.70 -22.92 -10.52
CA TYR A 130 -9.71 -24.35 -10.65
C TYR A 130 -8.80 -25.01 -9.63
N ASN A 131 -9.22 -26.18 -9.16
CA ASN A 131 -8.35 -27.06 -8.37
C ASN A 131 -7.40 -27.85 -9.29
N LYS A 132 -6.51 -28.64 -8.68
CA LYS A 132 -5.51 -29.45 -9.42
C LYS A 132 -6.11 -30.51 -10.34
N GLU A 133 -7.35 -30.90 -10.13
CA GLU A 133 -8.08 -31.83 -11.00
C GLU A 133 -8.78 -31.11 -12.17
N GLY A 134 -8.65 -29.80 -12.29
CA GLY A 134 -9.27 -28.99 -13.34
C GLY A 134 -10.76 -28.71 -13.13
N LYS A 135 -11.27 -28.95 -11.90
CA LYS A 135 -12.64 -28.59 -11.55
C LYS A 135 -12.70 -27.15 -11.05
N ARG A 136 -13.64 -26.36 -11.57
CA ARG A 136 -13.91 -25.02 -11.06
C ARG A 136 -14.51 -25.11 -9.65
N GLU A 137 -13.82 -24.52 -8.68
CA GLU A 137 -14.22 -24.49 -7.27
C GLU A 137 -14.67 -23.09 -6.82
N ALA A 138 -14.27 -22.04 -7.56
CA ALA A 138 -14.65 -20.68 -7.24
C ALA A 138 -14.63 -19.76 -8.46
N ILE A 139 -15.26 -18.58 -8.32
CA ILE A 139 -15.16 -17.46 -9.25
C ILE A 139 -14.61 -16.27 -8.48
N CYS A 140 -13.54 -15.64 -8.99
CA CYS A 140 -12.96 -14.43 -8.44
C CYS A 140 -13.46 -13.20 -9.20
N LEU A 141 -14.09 -12.27 -8.49
CA LEU A 141 -14.48 -10.95 -8.97
C LEU A 141 -13.22 -10.05 -8.92
N ALA A 142 -12.50 -9.93 -10.02
CA ALA A 142 -11.24 -9.22 -10.10
C ALA A 142 -11.48 -7.74 -10.44
N VAL A 143 -11.68 -6.90 -9.42
CA VAL A 143 -11.96 -5.46 -9.59
C VAL A 143 -10.68 -4.67 -9.38
N PRO A 144 -10.12 -3.99 -10.40
CA PRO A 144 -8.94 -3.16 -10.27
C PRO A 144 -9.26 -1.85 -9.53
N TYR A 145 -8.24 -1.04 -9.25
CA TYR A 145 -8.44 0.31 -8.74
C TYR A 145 -9.39 1.10 -9.65
N LEU A 146 -10.50 1.58 -9.07
CA LEU A 146 -11.55 2.29 -9.79
C LEU A 146 -11.34 3.80 -9.73
N ARG A 147 -11.32 4.44 -10.90
CA ARG A 147 -11.38 5.90 -11.04
C ARG A 147 -12.81 6.34 -11.27
N GLN A 148 -13.05 7.64 -11.16
CA GLN A 148 -14.34 8.19 -11.53
C GLN A 148 -14.68 7.85 -13.00
N GLY A 149 -15.83 7.20 -13.20
CA GLY A 149 -16.27 6.73 -14.53
C GLY A 149 -15.98 5.25 -14.82
N ASP A 150 -15.22 4.56 -13.99
CA ASP A 150 -14.93 3.12 -14.16
C ASP A 150 -16.05 2.20 -13.63
N TYR A 151 -17.00 2.76 -12.90
CA TYR A 151 -18.15 2.04 -12.31
C TYR A 151 -19.46 2.35 -13.06
N PRO A 152 -20.52 1.53 -12.88
CA PRO A 152 -21.82 1.76 -13.52
C PRO A 152 -22.42 3.12 -13.11
N ALA A 153 -22.82 3.93 -14.10
CA ALA A 153 -23.48 5.22 -13.84
C ALA A 153 -24.88 5.01 -13.23
N SER A 154 -25.32 5.95 -12.38
CA SER A 154 -26.72 5.99 -11.94
C SER A 154 -27.63 6.53 -13.04
N LYS A 155 -28.92 6.24 -12.86
CA LYS A 155 -29.95 6.82 -13.76
C LYS A 155 -30.06 8.35 -13.65
N GLU A 156 -29.60 8.92 -12.54
CA GLU A 156 -29.68 10.35 -12.25
C GLU A 156 -28.38 11.12 -12.55
N GLY A 157 -27.27 10.40 -12.82
CA GLY A 157 -26.01 11.00 -13.26
C GLY A 157 -25.25 11.82 -12.21
N LYS A 158 -25.59 11.66 -10.93
CA LYS A 158 -24.99 12.43 -9.80
C LYS A 158 -24.43 11.52 -8.71
N ASP A 159 -23.77 10.43 -9.08
CA ASP A 159 -23.22 9.53 -8.08
C ASP A 159 -21.98 10.10 -7.41
N THR A 160 -21.89 9.89 -6.10
CA THR A 160 -20.61 9.95 -5.40
C THR A 160 -19.75 8.74 -5.79
N TYR A 161 -18.45 8.86 -5.61
CA TYR A 161 -17.50 7.74 -5.82
C TYR A 161 -17.91 6.49 -5.02
N VAL A 162 -18.27 6.68 -3.75
CA VAL A 162 -18.72 5.61 -2.83
C VAL A 162 -19.92 4.85 -3.37
N GLU A 163 -20.95 5.56 -3.85
CA GLU A 163 -22.15 4.94 -4.43
C GLU A 163 -21.83 4.18 -5.71
N GLY A 164 -20.94 4.74 -6.55
CA GLY A 164 -20.51 4.11 -7.80
C GLY A 164 -19.75 2.80 -7.55
N VAL A 165 -18.78 2.80 -6.65
CA VAL A 165 -18.00 1.62 -6.26
C VAL A 165 -18.90 0.58 -5.60
N THR A 166 -19.76 0.97 -4.66
CA THR A 166 -20.72 0.06 -4.02
C THR A 166 -21.64 -0.60 -5.05
N ARG A 167 -22.11 0.16 -6.03
CA ARG A 167 -22.93 -0.37 -7.12
C ARG A 167 -22.15 -1.34 -8.01
N MET A 168 -20.87 -1.06 -8.27
CA MET A 168 -19.99 -1.95 -9.03
C MET A 168 -19.90 -3.33 -8.39
N TYR A 169 -19.56 -3.40 -7.10
CA TYR A 169 -19.45 -4.68 -6.40
C TYR A 169 -20.78 -5.40 -6.30
N ARG A 170 -21.90 -4.69 -6.06
CA ARG A 170 -23.23 -5.30 -6.01
C ARG A 170 -23.63 -5.91 -7.35
N GLN A 171 -23.52 -5.15 -8.46
CA GLN A 171 -23.93 -5.64 -9.78
C GLN A 171 -23.05 -6.77 -10.26
N LEU A 172 -21.73 -6.69 -10.00
CA LEU A 172 -20.80 -7.74 -10.35
C LEU A 172 -21.06 -9.03 -9.54
N TYR A 173 -21.39 -8.89 -8.25
CA TYR A 173 -21.79 -10.01 -7.40
C TYR A 173 -23.07 -10.66 -7.95
N ASP A 174 -24.13 -9.88 -8.20
CA ASP A 174 -25.40 -10.41 -8.73
C ASP A 174 -25.18 -11.15 -10.06
N TYR A 175 -24.32 -10.61 -10.90
CA TYR A 175 -23.95 -11.23 -12.18
C TYR A 175 -23.19 -12.54 -11.97
N ALA A 176 -22.19 -12.58 -11.12
CA ALA A 176 -21.40 -13.76 -10.80
C ALA A 176 -22.25 -14.85 -10.14
N ASP A 177 -23.15 -14.48 -9.21
CA ASP A 177 -24.04 -15.41 -8.53
C ASP A 177 -25.00 -16.12 -9.52
N SER A 178 -25.44 -15.42 -10.57
CA SER A 178 -26.26 -16.00 -11.63
C SER A 178 -25.53 -17.08 -12.45
N GLN A 179 -24.19 -17.09 -12.43
CA GLN A 179 -23.34 -18.03 -13.18
C GLN A 179 -22.68 -19.07 -12.28
N ARG A 180 -22.81 -18.93 -10.97
CA ARG A 180 -22.25 -19.83 -9.97
C ARG A 180 -22.96 -21.17 -9.98
N GLN A 181 -22.18 -22.25 -9.97
CA GLN A 181 -22.71 -23.61 -9.80
C GLN A 181 -22.82 -23.96 -8.29
N PRO A 182 -23.71 -24.89 -7.92
CA PRO A 182 -23.82 -25.33 -6.53
C PRO A 182 -22.49 -25.85 -5.97
N GLY A 183 -22.08 -25.30 -4.82
CA GLY A 183 -20.83 -25.66 -4.15
C GLY A 183 -19.60 -24.83 -4.57
N GLU A 184 -19.73 -23.93 -5.54
CA GLU A 184 -18.67 -22.98 -5.89
C GLU A 184 -18.69 -21.77 -4.97
N ALA A 185 -17.50 -21.27 -4.59
CA ALA A 185 -17.34 -20.02 -3.85
C ALA A 185 -17.34 -18.79 -4.77
N LEU A 186 -17.77 -17.65 -4.24
CA LEU A 186 -17.46 -16.35 -4.82
C LEU A 186 -16.41 -15.65 -3.95
N LEU A 187 -15.39 -15.11 -4.60
CA LEU A 187 -14.34 -14.27 -3.99
C LEU A 187 -14.37 -12.90 -4.66
N ALA A 188 -13.91 -11.87 -3.95
CA ALA A 188 -13.71 -10.57 -4.56
C ALA A 188 -12.27 -10.11 -4.33
N MET A 189 -11.74 -9.34 -5.27
CA MET A 189 -10.53 -8.54 -5.12
C MET A 189 -10.88 -7.06 -5.26
N GLY A 190 -10.11 -6.21 -4.60
CA GLY A 190 -10.23 -4.77 -4.72
C GLY A 190 -8.99 -4.05 -4.26
N HIS A 191 -8.76 -2.87 -4.84
CA HIS A 191 -7.71 -1.97 -4.41
C HIS A 191 -8.33 -0.61 -4.10
N LEU A 192 -8.63 -0.36 -2.83
CA LEU A 192 -9.42 0.79 -2.37
C LEU A 192 -9.28 1.02 -0.86
N HIS A 193 -9.69 2.21 -0.40
CA HIS A 193 -9.80 2.51 1.03
C HIS A 193 -11.17 2.08 1.57
N ALA A 194 -11.19 1.14 2.51
CA ALA A 194 -12.41 0.69 3.17
C ALA A 194 -12.61 1.39 4.53
N THR A 195 -13.86 1.75 4.86
CA THR A 195 -14.23 2.38 6.13
C THR A 195 -13.89 1.47 7.31
N GLY A 196 -13.24 2.04 8.33
CA GLY A 196 -12.81 1.30 9.52
C GLY A 196 -11.48 0.59 9.37
N ALA A 197 -10.75 0.81 8.27
CA ALA A 197 -9.34 0.47 8.19
C ALA A 197 -8.52 1.40 9.10
N GLU A 198 -7.58 0.83 9.83
CA GLU A 198 -6.65 1.59 10.67
C GLU A 198 -5.49 2.07 9.80
N LEU A 199 -5.27 3.39 9.81
CA LEU A 199 -4.12 4.05 9.21
C LEU A 199 -3.19 4.53 10.32
N SER A 200 -1.90 4.59 10.07
CA SER A 200 -0.99 5.33 10.93
C SER A 200 -1.18 6.84 10.68
N GLU A 201 -1.19 7.65 11.74
CA GLU A 201 -1.28 9.12 11.61
C GLU A 201 -0.10 9.70 10.82
N ASP A 202 1.03 9.01 10.81
CA ASP A 202 2.25 9.38 10.11
C ASP A 202 2.37 8.74 8.71
N ASP A 203 1.40 7.95 8.27
CA ASP A 203 1.48 7.26 6.98
C ASP A 203 1.32 8.25 5.83
N ARG A 204 2.48 8.75 5.36
CA ARG A 204 2.60 9.66 4.21
C ARG A 204 2.90 8.92 2.91
N SER A 205 3.05 7.61 2.95
CA SER A 205 3.37 6.80 1.78
C SER A 205 2.19 6.71 0.82
N GLU A 206 0.96 6.69 1.34
CA GLU A 206 -0.24 6.72 0.53
C GLU A 206 -0.53 8.13 0.01
N ARG A 207 -0.61 8.28 -1.29
CA ARG A 207 -1.08 9.51 -1.92
C ARG A 207 -2.56 9.68 -1.63
N THR A 208 -2.87 10.51 -0.63
CA THR A 208 -4.24 10.96 -0.39
C THR A 208 -4.73 11.65 -1.66
N ILE A 209 -5.72 11.08 -2.33
CA ILE A 209 -6.35 11.73 -3.48
C ILE A 209 -6.89 13.07 -3.00
N MET A 210 -6.46 14.17 -3.62
CA MET A 210 -7.01 15.49 -3.35
C MET A 210 -8.52 15.46 -3.60
N GLY A 211 -9.32 15.48 -2.55
CA GLY A 211 -10.78 15.42 -2.67
C GLY A 211 -11.51 14.75 -1.51
N GLY A 212 -10.79 14.24 -0.53
CA GLY A 212 -11.36 13.60 0.65
C GLY A 212 -11.20 12.07 0.61
N LEU A 213 -11.00 11.50 1.78
CA LEU A 213 -10.98 10.06 2.00
C LEU A 213 -12.40 9.50 1.77
N GLU A 214 -12.74 9.22 0.53
CA GLU A 214 -13.97 8.50 0.20
C GLU A 214 -13.76 7.03 0.50
N SER A 215 -14.02 6.65 1.75
CA SER A 215 -13.90 5.27 2.20
C SER A 215 -15.15 4.47 1.86
N ILE A 216 -14.95 3.26 1.37
CA ILE A 216 -16.00 2.33 0.98
C ILE A 216 -16.45 1.54 2.20
N SER A 217 -17.75 1.53 2.50
CA SER A 217 -18.28 0.68 3.57
C SER A 217 -18.03 -0.80 3.27
N VAL A 218 -17.69 -1.58 4.32
CA VAL A 218 -17.59 -3.05 4.22
C VAL A 218 -18.89 -3.70 3.72
N GLU A 219 -20.03 -3.04 3.87
CA GLU A 219 -21.34 -3.46 3.36
C GLU A 219 -21.43 -3.44 1.81
N ALA A 220 -20.49 -2.80 1.13
CA ALA A 220 -20.38 -2.88 -0.32
C ALA A 220 -20.06 -4.31 -0.78
N PHE A 221 -19.40 -5.10 0.06
CA PHE A 221 -19.06 -6.49 -0.18
C PHE A 221 -20.15 -7.41 0.37
N ASN A 222 -20.80 -8.15 -0.52
CA ASN A 222 -21.86 -9.09 -0.15
C ASN A 222 -21.36 -10.07 0.92
N GLU A 223 -22.20 -10.43 1.88
CA GLU A 223 -21.87 -11.34 2.99
C GLU A 223 -21.63 -12.79 2.52
N ASP A 224 -22.19 -13.17 1.39
CA ASP A 224 -21.98 -14.50 0.76
C ASP A 224 -20.64 -14.62 0.01
N LEU A 225 -19.85 -13.54 -0.10
CA LEU A 225 -18.48 -13.66 -0.57
C LEU A 225 -17.67 -14.44 0.46
N ALA A 226 -17.10 -15.56 0.04
CA ALA A 226 -16.29 -16.40 0.91
C ALA A 226 -15.02 -15.65 1.39
N TYR A 227 -14.46 -14.79 0.54
CA TYR A 227 -13.32 -13.95 0.89
C TYR A 227 -13.26 -12.70 0.00
N THR A 228 -12.80 -11.58 0.58
CA THR A 228 -12.51 -10.34 -0.16
C THR A 228 -11.06 -9.95 0.10
N ALA A 229 -10.25 -10.00 -0.96
CA ALA A 229 -8.82 -9.68 -0.95
C ALA A 229 -8.62 -8.19 -1.29
N LEU A 230 -8.19 -7.39 -0.33
CA LEU A 230 -7.98 -5.95 -0.49
C LEU A 230 -6.49 -5.59 -0.48
N GLY A 231 -6.11 -4.63 -1.33
CA GLY A 231 -4.87 -3.87 -1.29
C GLY A 231 -5.14 -2.38 -1.11
N HIS A 232 -4.10 -1.56 -1.07
CA HIS A 232 -4.05 -0.12 -0.85
C HIS A 232 -3.62 0.28 0.56
N ILE A 233 -4.01 -0.45 1.59
CA ILE A 233 -3.62 -0.16 2.97
C ILE A 233 -2.49 -1.09 3.38
N HIS A 234 -1.32 -0.52 3.71
CA HIS A 234 -0.10 -1.28 4.01
C HIS A 234 -0.15 -2.02 5.33
N LYS A 235 -1.06 -1.62 6.25
CA LYS A 235 -1.29 -2.34 7.50
C LYS A 235 -2.18 -3.55 7.27
N ALA A 236 -1.62 -4.75 7.46
CA ALA A 236 -2.38 -6.00 7.40
C ALA A 236 -3.47 -6.02 8.48
N GLN A 237 -4.73 -6.18 8.08
CA GLN A 237 -5.88 -6.11 8.99
C GLN A 237 -7.16 -6.69 8.38
N ARG A 238 -8.11 -7.04 9.24
CA ARG A 238 -9.51 -7.28 8.85
C ARG A 238 -10.29 -5.98 8.82
N VAL A 239 -11.32 -5.90 8.00
CA VAL A 239 -12.13 -4.69 7.83
C VAL A 239 -13.52 -4.89 8.39
N GLY A 240 -14.04 -3.90 9.13
CA GLY A 240 -15.39 -3.91 9.68
C GLY A 240 -15.70 -5.12 10.58
N GLY A 241 -14.69 -5.72 11.20
CA GLY A 241 -14.85 -6.89 12.05
C GLY A 241 -15.08 -8.21 11.27
N ARG A 242 -15.14 -8.19 9.93
CA ARG A 242 -15.33 -9.38 9.09
C ARG A 242 -14.02 -10.09 8.83
N GLU A 243 -13.91 -11.35 9.27
CA GLU A 243 -12.72 -12.19 9.04
C GLU A 243 -12.43 -12.44 7.56
N SER A 244 -13.48 -12.47 6.73
CA SER A 244 -13.39 -12.72 5.30
C SER A 244 -13.03 -11.47 4.47
N VAL A 245 -12.97 -10.26 5.04
CA VAL A 245 -12.60 -9.03 4.33
C VAL A 245 -11.29 -8.50 4.89
N ARG A 246 -10.21 -8.60 4.12
CA ARG A 246 -8.87 -8.32 4.65
C ARG A 246 -7.99 -7.55 3.70
N TYR A 247 -7.18 -6.67 4.28
CA TYR A 247 -5.93 -6.21 3.69
C TYR A 247 -4.81 -7.20 4.03
N ALA A 248 -4.05 -7.62 3.02
CA ALA A 248 -2.84 -8.39 3.24
C ALA A 248 -1.73 -7.53 3.85
N GLY A 249 -1.75 -6.23 3.54
CA GLY A 249 -0.69 -5.28 3.83
C GLY A 249 0.48 -5.37 2.85
N SER A 250 1.40 -4.42 2.94
CA SER A 250 2.63 -4.42 2.14
C SER A 250 3.61 -5.49 2.61
N PRO A 251 4.38 -6.12 1.71
CA PRO A 251 5.38 -7.12 2.09
C PRO A 251 6.61 -6.53 2.79
N LEU A 252 6.88 -5.24 2.56
CA LEU A 252 8.00 -4.50 3.12
C LEU A 252 7.49 -3.18 3.71
N PRO A 253 8.11 -2.66 4.78
CA PRO A 253 7.72 -1.37 5.34
C PRO A 253 8.01 -0.24 4.34
N MET A 254 7.05 0.66 4.12
CA MET A 254 7.17 1.80 3.21
C MET A 254 7.68 3.05 3.91
N SER A 255 7.56 3.12 5.24
CA SER A 255 8.03 4.23 6.07
C SER A 255 8.41 3.76 7.48
N PHE A 256 9.02 4.63 8.28
CA PHE A 256 9.29 4.34 9.70
C PHE A 256 8.02 4.27 10.55
N SER A 257 6.90 4.82 10.11
CA SER A 257 5.62 4.66 10.80
C SER A 257 5.12 3.21 10.78
N GLU A 258 5.57 2.42 9.80
CA GLU A 258 5.24 1.02 9.63
C GLU A 258 6.20 0.05 10.36
N GLN A 259 7.17 0.57 11.11
CA GLN A 259 8.18 -0.23 11.82
C GLN A 259 7.57 -1.36 12.68
N HIS A 260 6.35 -1.16 13.19
CA HIS A 260 5.65 -2.11 14.05
C HIS A 260 4.57 -2.90 13.33
N TYR A 261 4.46 -2.79 12.00
CA TYR A 261 3.50 -3.58 11.25
C TYR A 261 3.95 -5.03 11.14
N HIS A 262 2.98 -5.93 11.11
CA HIS A 262 3.21 -7.34 10.80
C HIS A 262 3.11 -7.53 9.29
N HIS A 263 4.27 -7.51 8.61
CA HIS A 263 4.33 -7.78 7.18
C HIS A 263 4.08 -9.27 6.94
N GLN A 264 3.05 -9.58 6.14
CA GLN A 264 2.53 -10.92 5.98
C GLN A 264 1.87 -11.13 4.61
N VAL A 265 1.63 -12.38 4.27
CA VAL A 265 0.62 -12.78 3.30
C VAL A 265 -0.52 -13.47 4.03
N VAL A 266 -1.71 -13.52 3.44
CA VAL A 266 -2.85 -14.24 4.00
C VAL A 266 -3.02 -15.55 3.26
N ALA A 267 -2.89 -16.67 3.95
CA ALA A 267 -3.15 -18.00 3.42
C ALA A 267 -4.52 -18.49 3.89
N PHE A 268 -5.30 -19.08 3.01
CA PHE A 268 -6.58 -19.66 3.36
C PHE A 268 -6.97 -20.80 2.40
N THR A 269 -7.94 -21.57 2.83
CA THR A 269 -8.49 -22.69 2.07
C THR A 269 -9.99 -22.49 1.85
N LEU A 270 -10.48 -22.80 0.67
CA LEU A 270 -11.93 -22.93 0.41
C LEU A 270 -12.28 -24.40 0.39
N GLU A 271 -13.28 -24.78 1.17
CA GLU A 271 -13.84 -26.13 1.19
C GLU A 271 -15.34 -26.07 1.00
N ASN A 272 -15.83 -26.75 -0.05
CA ASN A 272 -17.26 -26.79 -0.39
C ASN A 272 -17.91 -25.39 -0.48
N GLY A 273 -17.19 -24.43 -1.06
CA GLY A 273 -17.65 -23.06 -1.22
C GLY A 273 -17.50 -22.16 0.00
N CYS A 274 -16.95 -22.66 1.11
CA CYS A 274 -16.78 -21.92 2.36
C CYS A 274 -15.30 -21.69 2.70
N LEU A 275 -15.04 -20.56 3.39
CA LEU A 275 -13.71 -20.23 3.90
C LEU A 275 -13.34 -21.15 5.07
N SER A 276 -12.15 -21.72 5.04
CA SER A 276 -11.53 -22.45 6.13
C SER A 276 -10.03 -22.14 6.24
N ASP A 277 -9.40 -22.51 7.34
CA ASP A 277 -7.94 -22.46 7.59
C ASP A 277 -7.28 -21.12 7.24
N LEU A 278 -7.90 -20.00 7.64
CA LEU A 278 -7.36 -18.68 7.41
C LEU A 278 -6.20 -18.39 8.38
N GLU A 279 -5.03 -18.09 7.81
CA GLU A 279 -3.78 -17.87 8.54
C GLU A 279 -3.03 -16.65 8.00
N ALA A 280 -2.46 -15.86 8.91
CA ALA A 280 -1.47 -14.83 8.59
C ALA A 280 -0.07 -15.46 8.56
N VAL A 281 0.59 -15.45 7.42
CA VAL A 281 1.93 -16.01 7.24
C VAL A 281 2.95 -14.87 7.22
N PRO A 282 3.78 -14.72 8.27
CA PRO A 282 4.71 -13.61 8.38
C PRO A 282 5.82 -13.68 7.31
N ILE A 283 6.15 -12.53 6.74
CA ILE A 283 7.25 -12.36 5.80
C ILE A 283 8.54 -12.09 6.58
N PRO A 284 9.62 -12.82 6.36
CA PRO A 284 10.90 -12.55 7.01
C PRO A 284 11.54 -11.31 6.40
N LEU A 285 11.51 -10.20 7.13
CA LEU A 285 12.16 -8.95 6.71
C LEU A 285 13.67 -9.13 6.74
N ARG A 286 14.33 -8.78 5.64
CA ARG A 286 15.80 -8.89 5.53
C ARG A 286 16.53 -7.71 6.15
N THR A 287 15.90 -6.55 6.14
CA THR A 287 16.47 -5.29 6.64
C THR A 287 15.61 -4.74 7.77
N ALA A 288 16.23 -4.44 8.90
CA ALA A 288 15.53 -3.83 10.04
C ALA A 288 15.44 -2.31 9.90
N LEU A 289 14.40 -1.75 10.54
CA LEU A 289 14.28 -0.30 10.74
C LEU A 289 14.63 0.03 12.19
N HIS A 290 15.57 0.95 12.39
CA HIS A 290 15.97 1.43 13.71
C HIS A 290 15.66 2.90 13.85
N ARG A 291 14.92 3.23 14.89
CA ARG A 291 14.68 4.62 15.32
C ARG A 291 15.50 4.86 16.58
N ILE A 292 16.49 5.74 16.54
CA ILE A 292 17.43 5.96 17.63
C ILE A 292 17.59 7.47 17.90
N PRO A 293 17.40 7.88 19.16
CA PRO A 293 16.78 7.12 20.26
C PRO A 293 15.29 6.83 19.97
N ALA A 294 14.64 5.99 20.78
CA ALA A 294 13.23 5.66 20.62
C ALA A 294 12.31 6.88 20.79
N GLU A 295 12.72 7.82 21.65
CA GLU A 295 12.07 9.12 21.84
C GLU A 295 13.10 10.23 21.63
N PRO A 296 12.68 11.44 21.19
CA PRO A 296 13.60 12.55 20.98
C PRO A 296 14.42 12.87 22.23
N ALA A 297 15.75 12.87 22.10
CA ALA A 297 16.69 13.14 23.18
C ALA A 297 17.67 14.28 22.82
N SER A 298 18.42 14.80 23.79
CA SER A 298 19.38 15.85 23.55
C SER A 298 20.48 15.46 22.56
N PRO A 299 21.09 16.39 21.82
CA PRO A 299 22.16 16.08 20.85
C PRO A 299 23.29 15.23 21.43
N ALA A 300 23.67 15.45 22.70
CA ALA A 300 24.73 14.69 23.36
C ALA A 300 24.31 13.19 23.59
N GLU A 301 23.09 12.96 24.05
CA GLU A 301 22.56 11.61 24.28
C GLU A 301 22.37 10.87 22.97
N VAL A 302 21.92 11.57 21.92
CA VAL A 302 21.81 10.98 20.57
C VAL A 302 23.19 10.51 20.09
N LEU A 303 24.21 11.37 20.09
CA LEU A 303 25.57 11.02 19.65
C LEU A 303 26.16 9.86 20.47
N LEU A 304 25.89 9.82 21.78
CA LEU A 304 26.31 8.70 22.62
C LEU A 304 25.60 7.40 22.21
N SER A 305 24.30 7.45 21.93
CA SER A 305 23.54 6.28 21.47
C SER A 305 24.05 5.76 20.12
N LEU A 306 24.36 6.67 19.18
CA LEU A 306 24.92 6.33 17.88
C LEU A 306 26.32 5.70 18.00
N SER A 307 27.15 6.17 18.93
CA SER A 307 28.50 5.62 19.13
C SER A 307 28.49 4.14 19.57
N ASN A 308 27.41 3.70 20.20
CA ASN A 308 27.22 2.32 20.68
C ASN A 308 26.72 1.36 19.59
N LEU A 309 26.41 1.85 18.38
CA LEU A 309 26.00 1.00 17.27
C LEU A 309 27.13 0.05 16.83
N PRO A 310 26.75 -1.12 16.26
CA PRO A 310 27.73 -2.06 15.74
C PRO A 310 28.65 -1.43 14.70
N LEU A 311 29.93 -1.80 14.77
CA LEU A 311 30.89 -1.39 13.76
C LEU A 311 30.65 -2.13 12.45
N ALA A 312 30.91 -1.46 11.34
CA ALA A 312 30.89 -2.07 10.03
C ALA A 312 32.06 -3.06 9.89
N GLU A 313 31.76 -4.29 9.47
CA GLU A 313 32.78 -5.28 9.11
C GLU A 313 33.38 -4.92 7.73
N GLU A 314 34.68 -5.13 7.58
CA GLU A 314 35.35 -4.90 6.30
C GLU A 314 34.81 -5.86 5.23
N GLY A 315 34.34 -5.29 4.11
CA GLY A 315 33.75 -6.09 3.01
C GLY A 315 32.27 -6.50 3.22
N ALA A 316 31.63 -6.09 4.31
CA ALA A 316 30.20 -6.36 4.52
C ALA A 316 29.33 -5.67 3.44
N ASP A 317 28.28 -6.38 3.01
CA ASP A 317 27.32 -5.85 2.05
C ASP A 317 26.44 -4.77 2.69
N ARG A 318 26.65 -3.54 2.26
CA ARG A 318 25.92 -2.37 2.79
C ARG A 318 24.43 -2.39 2.45
N SER A 319 24.01 -3.13 1.44
CA SER A 319 22.59 -3.25 1.06
C SER A 319 21.74 -3.93 2.13
N LEU A 320 22.39 -4.68 3.04
CA LEU A 320 21.75 -5.41 4.13
C LEU A 320 21.77 -4.68 5.47
N TRP A 321 22.45 -3.53 5.54
CA TRP A 321 22.49 -2.78 6.78
C TRP A 321 21.14 -2.20 7.15
N PRO A 322 20.79 -2.15 8.46
CA PRO A 322 19.55 -1.54 8.92
C PRO A 322 19.41 -0.09 8.47
N TYR A 323 18.18 0.31 8.20
CA TYR A 323 17.84 1.71 8.03
C TYR A 323 17.77 2.41 9.38
N LEU A 324 18.30 3.62 9.48
CA LEU A 324 18.36 4.40 10.72
C LEU A 324 17.65 5.74 10.54
N GLU A 325 16.64 5.98 11.37
CA GLU A 325 16.06 7.29 11.62
C GLU A 325 16.56 7.81 12.97
N VAL A 326 17.10 9.03 12.98
CA VAL A 326 17.63 9.69 14.19
C VAL A 326 16.61 10.70 14.70
N GLN A 327 16.21 10.59 15.96
CA GLN A 327 15.34 11.57 16.62
C GLN A 327 16.14 12.45 17.57
N VAL A 328 15.97 13.77 17.47
CA VAL A 328 16.70 14.71 18.31
C VAL A 328 15.79 15.80 18.87
N LEU A 329 15.93 16.12 20.15
CA LEU A 329 15.27 17.23 20.80
C LEU A 329 16.22 18.43 20.78
N LEU A 330 15.90 19.45 20.00
CA LEU A 330 16.68 20.69 19.87
C LEU A 330 15.98 21.82 20.62
N THR A 331 16.73 22.61 21.37
CA THR A 331 16.24 23.86 21.96
C THR A 331 16.29 25.02 20.97
N GLU A 332 17.25 24.95 20.04
CA GLU A 332 17.50 25.93 18.98
C GLU A 332 17.93 25.19 17.70
N PRO A 333 17.73 25.77 16.50
CA PRO A 333 18.22 25.18 15.27
C PRO A 333 19.74 24.95 15.30
N ASP A 334 20.18 23.73 15.01
CA ASP A 334 21.60 23.35 15.02
C ASP A 334 22.02 22.84 13.62
N PRO A 335 22.48 23.73 12.73
CA PRO A 335 22.89 23.35 11.36
C PRO A 335 24.05 22.36 11.33
N GLY A 336 24.89 22.31 12.37
CA GLY A 336 26.02 21.39 12.46
C GLY A 336 25.68 20.00 12.96
N PHE A 337 24.47 19.78 13.45
CA PHE A 337 24.10 18.51 14.07
C PHE A 337 24.15 17.34 13.05
N ARG A 338 23.69 17.55 11.83
CA ARG A 338 23.75 16.54 10.76
C ARG A 338 25.18 16.04 10.52
N HIS A 339 26.13 16.94 10.44
CA HIS A 339 27.54 16.59 10.23
C HIS A 339 28.09 15.73 11.37
N ARG A 340 27.77 16.08 12.63
CA ARG A 340 28.19 15.27 13.80
C ARG A 340 27.55 13.88 13.82
N VAL A 341 26.30 13.75 13.37
CA VAL A 341 25.64 12.44 13.20
C VAL A 341 26.35 11.62 12.12
N GLU A 342 26.63 12.21 10.97
CA GLU A 342 27.34 11.53 9.87
C GLU A 342 28.75 11.09 10.29
N GLU A 343 29.45 11.91 11.08
CA GLU A 343 30.78 11.58 11.64
C GLU A 343 30.67 10.41 12.64
N ALA A 344 29.68 10.44 13.55
CA ALA A 344 29.44 9.38 14.52
C ALA A 344 29.04 8.03 13.86
N LEU A 345 28.51 8.06 12.63
CA LEU A 345 28.08 6.90 11.88
C LEU A 345 29.10 6.42 10.84
N ALA A 346 30.23 7.10 10.68
CA ALA A 346 31.18 6.83 9.60
C ALA A 346 31.72 5.39 9.57
N ASP A 347 31.83 4.75 10.73
CA ASP A 347 32.31 3.38 10.93
C ASP A 347 31.18 2.40 11.36
N LYS A 348 29.90 2.79 11.29
CA LYS A 348 28.78 1.99 11.78
C LYS A 348 28.06 1.25 10.65
N ALA A 349 27.58 0.03 10.97
CA ALA A 349 26.85 -0.82 10.05
C ALA A 349 25.36 -0.42 9.97
N VAL A 350 25.07 0.82 9.55
CA VAL A 350 23.70 1.37 9.39
C VAL A 350 23.61 2.27 8.17
N ARG A 351 22.39 2.47 7.67
CA ARG A 351 22.06 3.41 6.59
C ARG A 351 21.23 4.56 7.13
N LEU A 352 21.83 5.73 7.32
CA LEU A 352 21.12 6.93 7.77
C LEU A 352 20.08 7.37 6.72
N THR A 353 18.83 7.41 7.11
CA THR A 353 17.70 7.84 6.26
C THR A 353 17.30 9.28 6.55
N SER A 354 17.00 9.58 7.79
CA SER A 354 16.49 10.88 8.21
C SER A 354 16.97 11.26 9.60
N ILE A 355 17.00 12.57 9.86
CA ILE A 355 17.17 13.15 11.18
C ILE A 355 15.93 13.99 11.44
N ILE A 356 15.16 13.63 12.46
CA ILE A 356 13.89 14.25 12.81
C ILE A 356 14.11 15.16 14.03
N PRO A 357 14.19 16.49 13.86
CA PRO A 357 14.27 17.40 14.98
C PRO A 357 12.89 17.59 15.62
N SER A 358 12.85 17.58 16.93
CA SER A 358 11.72 18.00 17.75
C SER A 358 12.13 19.18 18.59
N TYR A 359 11.18 20.03 18.94
CA TYR A 359 11.42 21.20 19.79
C TYR A 359 10.55 21.11 21.05
N PRO A 360 11.02 21.60 22.22
CA PRO A 360 10.21 21.64 23.42
C PRO A 360 8.92 22.43 23.17
N LYS A 361 7.77 21.91 23.58
CA LYS A 361 6.52 22.69 23.60
C LYS A 361 6.70 23.91 24.48
N LYS A 362 6.40 25.11 24.00
CA LYS A 362 6.37 26.30 24.82
C LYS A 362 5.19 26.20 25.78
N GLU A 363 5.41 26.52 27.08
CA GLU A 363 4.32 26.59 28.05
C GLU A 363 3.29 27.62 27.57
N GLY A 364 2.06 27.14 27.30
CA GLY A 364 0.92 27.95 26.84
C GLY A 364 0.42 27.67 25.43
N GLU A 365 1.05 26.78 24.66
CA GLU A 365 0.47 26.28 23.42
C GLU A 365 -0.59 25.21 23.77
N GLU A 366 -1.87 25.59 23.70
CA GLU A 366 -2.97 24.62 23.66
C GLU A 366 -2.73 23.67 22.49
N ASP A 367 -2.99 22.37 22.70
CA ASP A 367 -2.97 21.37 21.62
C ASP A 367 -3.82 21.90 20.46
N SER A 368 -3.18 22.41 19.42
CA SER A 368 -3.86 22.81 18.20
C SER A 368 -4.48 21.54 17.62
N ARG A 369 -5.77 21.33 17.86
CA ARG A 369 -6.51 20.25 17.22
C ARG A 369 -6.30 20.36 15.72
N PRO A 370 -5.96 19.27 15.03
CA PRO A 370 -5.87 19.31 13.57
C PRO A 370 -7.20 19.86 13.03
N PHE A 371 -7.10 20.87 12.16
CA PHE A 371 -8.29 21.47 11.56
C PHE A 371 -9.06 20.38 10.80
N SER A 372 -10.36 20.28 11.05
CA SER A 372 -11.22 19.44 10.23
C SER A 372 -11.33 20.02 8.82
N TYR A 373 -11.64 19.21 7.83
CA TYR A 373 -11.86 19.68 6.44
C TYR A 373 -12.86 20.84 6.35
N THR A 374 -13.90 20.81 7.18
CA THR A 374 -14.91 21.89 7.30
C THR A 374 -14.33 23.17 7.92
N ASP A 375 -13.33 23.08 8.78
CA ASP A 375 -12.64 24.23 9.35
C ASP A 375 -11.68 24.85 8.32
N LEU A 376 -10.98 24.01 7.54
CA LEU A 376 -10.09 24.45 6.45
C LEU A 376 -10.83 25.24 5.38
N GLN A 377 -12.07 24.89 5.05
CA GLN A 377 -12.89 25.64 4.09
C GLN A 377 -13.32 27.04 4.57
N LYS A 378 -13.27 27.30 5.88
CA LYS A 378 -13.70 28.55 6.50
C LYS A 378 -12.53 29.49 6.83
N ILE A 379 -11.30 28.96 6.82
CA ILE A 379 -10.10 29.74 7.15
C ILE A 379 -9.64 30.49 5.92
N ALA A 380 -9.41 31.80 6.05
CA ALA A 380 -8.83 32.56 4.95
C ALA A 380 -7.40 32.05 4.65
N PRO A 381 -6.98 31.96 3.37
CA PRO A 381 -5.66 31.48 3.00
C PRO A 381 -4.49 32.18 3.72
N LEU A 382 -4.65 33.48 4.00
CA LEU A 382 -3.65 34.25 4.76
C LEU A 382 -3.55 33.81 6.21
N ASP A 383 -4.66 33.50 6.86
CA ASP A 383 -4.66 33.03 8.24
C ASP A 383 -4.06 31.63 8.35
N MET A 384 -4.26 30.78 7.34
CA MET A 384 -3.59 29.51 7.21
C MET A 384 -2.07 29.68 7.07
N LEU A 385 -1.62 30.63 6.25
CA LEU A 385 -0.18 30.96 6.12
C LEU A 385 0.40 31.43 7.46
N ARG A 386 -0.28 32.33 8.17
CA ARG A 386 0.14 32.81 9.50
C ARG A 386 0.26 31.67 10.49
N HIS A 387 -0.76 30.83 10.58
CA HIS A 387 -0.76 29.67 11.47
C HIS A 387 0.37 28.68 11.13
N THR A 388 0.56 28.37 9.85
CA THR A 388 1.62 27.47 9.38
C THR A 388 3.01 28.04 9.66
N PHE A 389 3.19 29.35 9.47
CA PHE A 389 4.47 30.03 9.72
C PHE A 389 4.79 30.03 11.22
N THR A 390 3.82 30.39 12.05
CA THR A 390 3.98 30.39 13.51
C THR A 390 4.32 28.99 14.04
N ASN A 391 3.63 27.95 13.55
CA ASN A 391 3.87 26.57 13.96
C ASN A 391 5.23 26.02 13.50
N ARG A 392 5.71 26.45 12.33
CA ARG A 392 6.94 25.91 11.74
C ARG A 392 8.20 26.66 12.14
N PHE A 393 8.12 27.96 12.31
CA PHE A 393 9.29 28.82 12.52
C PHE A 393 9.27 29.55 13.86
N GLY A 394 8.16 29.57 14.58
CA GLY A 394 7.96 30.34 15.80
C GLY A 394 7.96 31.86 15.55
N GLY A 395 6.97 32.56 16.12
CA GLY A 395 6.83 34.01 15.93
C GLY A 395 5.82 34.39 14.84
N ASP A 396 5.60 35.70 14.67
CA ASP A 396 4.64 36.26 13.74
C ASP A 396 5.17 36.24 12.31
N LEU A 397 4.23 36.13 11.32
CA LEU A 397 4.54 36.18 9.89
C LEU A 397 5.16 37.57 9.55
N PRO A 398 6.38 37.67 8.98
CA PRO A 398 6.96 38.92 8.54
C PRO A 398 6.08 39.66 7.54
N GLU A 399 5.95 41.00 7.69
CA GLU A 399 5.13 41.84 6.80
C GLU A 399 5.51 41.70 5.32
N GLU A 400 6.79 41.48 5.03
CA GLU A 400 7.26 41.29 3.65
C GLU A 400 6.70 40.00 3.02
N LEU A 401 6.67 38.90 3.78
CA LEU A 401 6.08 37.64 3.32
C LEU A 401 4.56 37.73 3.19
N GLU A 402 3.89 38.42 4.10
CA GLU A 402 2.46 38.69 4.00
C GLU A 402 2.11 39.49 2.75
N LYS A 403 2.91 40.50 2.42
CA LYS A 403 2.75 41.30 1.22
C LYS A 403 2.94 40.46 -0.06
N MET A 404 4.02 39.68 -0.12
CA MET A 404 4.29 38.77 -1.25
C MET A 404 3.13 37.78 -1.45
N PHE A 405 2.62 37.19 -0.37
CA PHE A 405 1.48 36.28 -0.44
C PHE A 405 0.23 36.95 -1.00
N ASN A 406 -0.09 38.15 -0.53
CA ASN A 406 -1.24 38.91 -1.00
C ASN A 406 -1.12 39.29 -2.49
N ASP A 407 0.10 39.61 -2.96
CA ASP A 407 0.35 39.89 -4.38
C ASP A 407 0.10 38.66 -5.24
N VAL A 408 0.60 37.48 -4.84
CA VAL A 408 0.35 36.19 -5.52
C VAL A 408 -1.13 35.85 -5.51
N MET A 409 -1.83 36.03 -4.38
CA MET A 409 -3.27 35.75 -4.30
C MET A 409 -4.11 36.62 -5.23
N ARG A 410 -3.69 37.85 -5.48
CA ARG A 410 -4.35 38.75 -6.47
C ARG A 410 -4.14 38.26 -7.90
N GLU A 411 -2.98 37.71 -8.23
CA GLU A 411 -2.70 37.17 -9.58
C GLU A 411 -3.47 35.85 -9.85
N VAL A 412 -3.65 35.03 -8.81
CA VAL A 412 -4.38 33.72 -8.95
C VAL A 412 -5.91 33.91 -8.96
N SER A 413 -6.41 35.04 -8.41
CA SER A 413 -7.87 35.35 -8.36
C SER A 413 -8.39 36.08 -9.58
N LEU A 414 -7.57 36.33 -10.61
CA LEU A 414 -7.88 36.85 -11.93
C LEU A 414 -7.94 35.74 -12.96
#